data_14a11454882d7dee35e8a72860b7bbb3
#
_entry.id   14a11454882d7dee35e8a72860b7bbb3
#
_cell.length_a   1.000
_cell.length_b   1.000
_cell.length_c   1.000
_cell.angle_alpha   90.00
_cell.angle_beta   90.00
_cell.angle_gamma   90.00
#
_symmetry.space_group_name_H-M   'P 1'
#
loop_
_entity.id
_entity.type
_entity.pdbx_description
1 polymer ?
#
loop_
_entity_poly.entity_id
_entity_poly.type
_entity_poly.pdbx_seq_one_letter_code
_entity_poly.pdbx_strand_id
1 'polypeptide(L)'
;MRDDKNIISDLKNIYGNFYLIPQGGTNNLGVIGAQEILTDLDNQNYICVPVATGGTISGIINSSNSEQKILGFKSLKGEGDLEENIKKYTNCNNWYLFDNYTFGGFAKYDIQLLNFIKNFDLKYSIKLDLIYTSKMMFGLFDLIQRGYFKRKSTILAIHTGGLQGNLGMNERFNLNLPV
;
A
#
# COMPACT_ATOMS: atom_id res chain seq x y z
N MET A 1 -4.94 -23.45 -2.15
CA MET A 1 -5.81 -23.26 -0.96
C MET A 1 -6.66 -21.98 -1.03
N ARG A 2 -6.17 -20.85 -1.59
CA ARG A 2 -6.96 -19.59 -1.63
C ARG A 2 -8.05 -19.56 -2.71
N ASP A 3 -7.95 -20.38 -3.74
CA ASP A 3 -8.87 -20.39 -4.90
C ASP A 3 -9.73 -21.65 -4.98
N ASP A 4 -9.83 -22.39 -3.88
CA ASP A 4 -10.67 -23.57 -3.81
C ASP A 4 -12.14 -23.15 -3.71
N LYS A 5 -12.87 -23.36 -4.81
CA LYS A 5 -14.31 -23.02 -4.89
C LYS A 5 -15.16 -23.74 -3.85
N ASN A 6 -14.65 -24.81 -3.27
CA ASN A 6 -15.36 -25.61 -2.26
C ASN A 6 -15.18 -25.02 -0.85
N ILE A 7 -14.12 -24.25 -0.59
CA ILE A 7 -13.82 -23.76 0.76
C ILE A 7 -14.96 -22.93 1.38
N ILE A 8 -15.68 -22.15 0.57
CA ILE A 8 -16.82 -21.35 1.05
C ILE A 8 -17.97 -22.27 1.46
N SER A 9 -18.22 -23.34 0.70
CA SER A 9 -19.23 -24.35 1.02
C SER A 9 -18.89 -25.08 2.31
N ASP A 10 -17.64 -25.49 2.47
CA ASP A 10 -17.15 -26.18 3.66
C ASP A 10 -17.23 -25.29 4.90
N LEU A 11 -16.84 -24.03 4.78
CA LEU A 11 -16.97 -23.04 5.86
C LEU A 11 -18.45 -22.78 6.23
N LYS A 12 -19.37 -22.75 5.26
CA LYS A 12 -20.80 -22.62 5.54
C LYS A 12 -21.36 -23.84 6.29
N ASN A 13 -20.88 -25.03 5.95
CA ASN A 13 -21.28 -26.25 6.65
C ASN A 13 -20.79 -26.27 8.11
N ILE A 14 -19.59 -25.69 8.37
CA ILE A 14 -18.99 -25.66 9.72
C ILE A 14 -19.56 -24.52 10.57
N TYR A 15 -19.68 -23.32 10.00
CA TYR A 15 -19.97 -22.08 10.74
C TYR A 15 -21.35 -21.50 10.49
N GLY A 16 -22.16 -22.10 9.59
CA GLY A 16 -23.45 -21.55 9.20
C GLY A 16 -23.33 -20.27 8.38
N ASN A 17 -24.18 -19.30 8.66
CA ASN A 17 -24.15 -18.02 7.96
C ASN A 17 -22.99 -17.13 8.48
N PHE A 18 -22.16 -16.65 7.57
CA PHE A 18 -21.08 -15.71 7.86
C PHE A 18 -20.90 -14.71 6.73
N TYR A 19 -20.29 -13.57 7.02
CA TYR A 19 -19.84 -12.62 6.01
C TYR A 19 -18.38 -12.90 5.65
N LEU A 20 -18.12 -13.19 4.38
CA LEU A 20 -16.76 -13.39 3.89
C LEU A 20 -16.10 -12.04 3.58
N ILE A 21 -15.10 -11.68 4.37
CA ILE A 21 -14.24 -10.52 4.09
C ILE A 21 -13.21 -10.93 3.04
N PRO A 22 -13.18 -10.30 1.87
CA PRO A 22 -12.18 -10.64 0.84
C PRO A 22 -10.76 -10.25 1.26
N GLN A 23 -9.77 -10.76 0.54
CA GLN A 23 -8.36 -10.48 0.83
C GLN A 23 -8.10 -8.97 0.87
N GLY A 24 -7.46 -8.51 1.95
CA GLY A 24 -7.16 -7.09 2.16
C GLY A 24 -8.40 -6.22 2.41
N GLY A 25 -9.57 -6.81 2.64
CA GLY A 25 -10.83 -6.06 2.79
C GLY A 25 -11.28 -5.35 1.50
N THR A 26 -10.72 -5.73 0.34
CA THR A 26 -10.98 -5.04 -0.94
C THR A 26 -12.34 -5.43 -1.49
N ASN A 27 -13.31 -4.59 -1.25
CA ASN A 27 -14.67 -4.65 -1.78
C ASN A 27 -15.25 -3.23 -1.86
N ASN A 28 -16.47 -3.07 -2.34
CA ASN A 28 -17.10 -1.75 -2.48
C ASN A 28 -17.15 -0.97 -1.15
N LEU A 29 -17.47 -1.61 -0.04
CA LEU A 29 -17.53 -0.96 1.27
C LEU A 29 -16.15 -0.52 1.76
N GLY A 30 -15.13 -1.37 1.57
CA GLY A 30 -13.75 -1.02 1.90
C GLY A 30 -13.20 0.13 1.06
N VAL A 31 -13.57 0.19 -0.22
CA VAL A 31 -13.21 1.31 -1.11
C VAL A 31 -13.93 2.60 -0.69
N ILE A 32 -15.22 2.54 -0.35
CA ILE A 32 -15.98 3.69 0.16
C ILE A 32 -15.34 4.22 1.46
N GLY A 33 -15.03 3.34 2.41
CA GLY A 33 -14.34 3.77 3.64
C GLY A 33 -12.96 4.38 3.38
N ALA A 34 -12.23 3.88 2.38
CA ALA A 34 -10.93 4.44 2.02
C ALA A 34 -11.01 5.82 1.32
N GLN A 35 -12.17 6.24 0.84
CA GLN A 35 -12.38 7.62 0.33
C GLN A 35 -12.28 8.67 1.44
N GLU A 36 -12.54 8.30 2.68
CA GLU A 36 -12.45 9.19 3.83
C GLU A 36 -10.99 9.52 4.26
N ILE A 37 -9.99 8.86 3.66
CA ILE A 37 -8.57 9.12 3.93
C ILE A 37 -8.17 10.52 3.49
N LEU A 38 -8.67 10.97 2.34
CA LEU A 38 -8.45 12.34 1.87
C LEU A 38 -9.60 13.24 2.32
N THR A 39 -9.24 14.46 2.68
CA THR A 39 -10.18 15.52 3.04
C THR A 39 -10.10 16.67 2.05
N ASP A 40 -11.04 17.61 2.10
CA ASP A 40 -11.02 18.83 1.27
C ASP A 40 -9.80 19.72 1.53
N LEU A 41 -9.05 19.48 2.62
CA LEU A 41 -7.82 20.19 2.95
C LEU A 41 -6.58 19.59 2.25
N ASP A 42 -6.71 18.39 1.70
CA ASP A 42 -5.59 17.68 1.05
C ASP A 42 -5.47 18.12 -0.42
N ASN A 43 -4.70 19.17 -0.65
CA ASN A 43 -4.51 19.81 -1.95
C ASN A 43 -3.12 19.59 -2.57
N GLN A 44 -2.37 18.57 -2.12
CA GLN A 44 -1.04 18.26 -2.64
C GLN A 44 -1.12 17.76 -4.09
N ASN A 45 -0.09 18.08 -4.89
CA ASN A 45 -0.03 17.72 -6.31
C ASN A 45 0.11 16.20 -6.54
N TYR A 46 0.81 15.52 -5.63
CA TYR A 46 1.03 14.08 -5.69
C TYR A 46 0.65 13.44 -4.37
N ILE A 47 -0.04 12.31 -4.46
CA ILE A 47 -0.43 11.49 -3.30
C ILE A 47 0.18 10.11 -3.48
N CYS A 48 1.06 9.73 -2.56
CA CYS A 48 1.78 8.45 -2.58
C CYS A 48 1.16 7.47 -1.58
N VAL A 49 0.90 6.25 -2.02
CA VAL A 49 0.28 5.22 -1.19
C VAL A 49 0.90 3.84 -1.47
N PRO A 50 1.18 3.02 -0.44
CA PRO A 50 1.61 1.63 -0.65
C PRO A 50 0.41 0.79 -1.10
N VAL A 51 0.64 -0.12 -2.06
CA VAL A 51 -0.44 -0.89 -2.68
C VAL A 51 -0.20 -2.39 -2.57
N ALA A 52 -1.21 -3.10 -2.06
CA ALA A 52 -1.26 -4.56 -2.04
C ALA A 52 -2.41 -5.09 -2.92
N THR A 53 -3.65 -5.03 -2.45
CA THR A 53 -4.84 -5.56 -3.14
C THR A 53 -5.61 -4.52 -3.97
N GLY A 54 -5.31 -3.24 -3.77
CA GLY A 54 -5.87 -2.14 -4.55
C GLY A 54 -7.05 -1.40 -3.90
N GLY A 55 -7.61 -1.90 -2.78
CA GLY A 55 -8.80 -1.26 -2.16
C GLY A 55 -8.52 0.15 -1.68
N THR A 56 -7.46 0.36 -0.91
CA THR A 56 -7.11 1.68 -0.36
C THR A 56 -6.81 2.70 -1.46
N ILE A 57 -5.98 2.33 -2.44
CA ILE A 57 -5.67 3.26 -3.53
C ILE A 57 -6.90 3.61 -4.37
N SER A 58 -7.82 2.66 -4.58
CA SER A 58 -9.07 2.91 -5.30
C SER A 58 -9.93 3.96 -4.58
N GLY A 59 -10.01 3.89 -3.25
CA GLY A 59 -10.71 4.90 -2.46
C GLY A 59 -10.05 6.27 -2.57
N ILE A 60 -8.73 6.35 -2.43
CA ILE A 60 -7.95 7.58 -2.57
C ILE A 60 -8.12 8.19 -3.98
N ILE A 61 -8.11 7.37 -5.04
CA ILE A 61 -8.35 7.84 -6.42
C ILE A 61 -9.75 8.47 -6.53
N ASN A 62 -10.77 7.82 -5.97
CA ASN A 62 -12.15 8.28 -6.07
C ASN A 62 -12.42 9.59 -5.28
N SER A 63 -11.67 9.85 -4.22
CA SER A 63 -11.76 11.09 -3.43
C SER A 63 -10.78 12.18 -3.87
N SER A 64 -9.83 11.87 -4.78
CA SER A 64 -8.90 12.85 -5.31
C SER A 64 -9.55 13.74 -6.37
N ASN A 65 -9.03 14.96 -6.53
CA ASN A 65 -9.43 15.85 -7.62
C ASN A 65 -8.58 15.60 -8.89
N SER A 66 -9.01 16.16 -10.01
CA SER A 66 -8.40 15.94 -11.32
C SER A 66 -6.97 16.50 -11.47
N GLU A 67 -6.54 17.42 -10.59
CA GLU A 67 -5.20 17.99 -10.61
C GLU A 67 -4.19 17.17 -9.80
N GLN A 68 -4.68 16.31 -8.92
CA GLN A 68 -3.86 15.42 -8.10
C GLN A 68 -3.46 14.17 -8.88
N LYS A 69 -2.23 13.72 -8.69
CA LYS A 69 -1.71 12.46 -9.23
C LYS A 69 -1.50 11.45 -8.12
N ILE A 70 -2.17 10.32 -8.21
CA ILE A 70 -2.07 9.24 -7.23
C ILE A 70 -0.98 8.26 -7.67
N LEU A 71 0.04 8.11 -6.85
CA LEU A 71 1.20 7.27 -7.10
C LEU A 71 1.16 6.05 -6.15
N GLY A 72 0.82 4.90 -6.71
CA GLY A 72 0.80 3.64 -5.98
C GLY A 72 2.13 2.92 -6.06
N PHE A 73 2.66 2.47 -4.93
CA PHE A 73 3.88 1.67 -4.84
C PHE A 73 3.52 0.23 -4.51
N LYS A 74 3.70 -0.67 -5.47
CA LYS A 74 3.40 -2.09 -5.27
C LYS A 74 4.29 -2.68 -4.19
N SER A 75 3.68 -3.34 -3.22
CA SER A 75 4.38 -4.07 -2.15
C SER A 75 4.49 -5.57 -2.44
N LEU A 76 3.68 -6.05 -3.36
CA LEU A 76 3.61 -7.45 -3.76
C LEU A 76 4.20 -7.60 -5.16
N LYS A 77 4.92 -8.71 -5.36
CA LYS A 77 5.24 -9.22 -6.68
C LYS A 77 4.31 -10.39 -6.93
N GLY A 78 3.42 -10.33 -7.86
CA GLY A 78 2.42 -11.37 -8.05
C GLY A 78 1.79 -11.35 -9.42
N GLU A 79 1.32 -12.54 -9.78
CA GLU A 79 0.46 -12.78 -10.91
C GLU A 79 -0.94 -12.30 -10.54
N GLY A 80 -1.39 -11.29 -11.17
CA GLY A 80 -2.71 -10.73 -10.99
C GLY A 80 -2.69 -9.30 -11.48
N ASP A 81 -3.66 -8.94 -12.26
CA ASP A 81 -3.75 -7.60 -12.80
C ASP A 81 -4.28 -6.66 -11.73
N LEU A 82 -3.33 -6.12 -10.91
CA LEU A 82 -3.66 -5.13 -9.90
C LEU A 82 -4.32 -3.90 -10.52
N GLU A 83 -3.93 -3.54 -11.75
CA GLU A 83 -4.55 -2.42 -12.46
C GLU A 83 -6.00 -2.72 -12.80
N GLU A 84 -6.31 -3.93 -13.29
CA GLU A 84 -7.69 -4.35 -13.52
C GLU A 84 -8.50 -4.38 -12.24
N ASN A 85 -7.90 -4.82 -11.13
CA ASN A 85 -8.58 -4.79 -9.84
C ASN A 85 -8.92 -3.36 -9.40
N ILE A 86 -8.03 -2.40 -9.59
CA ILE A 86 -8.28 -0.99 -9.29
C ILE A 86 -9.38 -0.44 -10.23
N LYS A 87 -9.31 -0.74 -11.54
CA LYS A 87 -10.30 -0.32 -12.54
C LYS A 87 -11.72 -0.83 -12.27
N LYS A 88 -11.89 -1.90 -11.49
CA LYS A 88 -13.23 -2.34 -11.03
C LYS A 88 -13.91 -1.34 -10.10
N TYR A 89 -13.13 -0.49 -9.43
CA TYR A 89 -13.62 0.42 -8.38
C TYR A 89 -13.50 1.89 -8.75
N THR A 90 -12.81 2.24 -9.85
CA THR A 90 -12.64 3.63 -10.29
C THR A 90 -12.61 3.75 -11.81
N ASN A 91 -13.15 4.87 -12.31
CA ASN A 91 -13.07 5.27 -13.71
C ASN A 91 -12.06 6.41 -13.94
N CYS A 92 -11.39 6.88 -12.88
CA CYS A 92 -10.41 7.95 -12.98
C CYS A 92 -9.09 7.44 -13.55
N ASN A 93 -8.35 8.31 -14.24
CA ASN A 93 -7.09 7.98 -14.91
C ASN A 93 -5.89 8.77 -14.36
N ASN A 94 -6.05 9.46 -13.23
CA ASN A 94 -5.03 10.30 -12.61
C ASN A 94 -4.09 9.52 -11.68
N TRP A 95 -3.87 8.25 -11.92
CA TRP A 95 -3.03 7.38 -11.09
C TRP A 95 -2.00 6.60 -11.89
N TYR A 96 -0.95 6.14 -11.19
CA TYR A 96 0.12 5.32 -11.74
C TYR A 96 0.63 4.34 -10.69
N LEU A 97 1.04 3.13 -11.11
CA LEU A 97 1.64 2.11 -10.23
C LEU A 97 3.12 1.91 -10.53
N PHE A 98 3.95 2.02 -9.50
CA PHE A 98 5.35 1.63 -9.54
C PHE A 98 5.51 0.20 -9.04
N ASP A 99 6.17 -0.67 -9.82
CA ASP A 99 6.43 -2.07 -9.49
C ASP A 99 7.90 -2.40 -9.21
N ASN A 100 8.80 -1.46 -9.48
CA ASN A 100 10.24 -1.60 -9.32
C ASN A 100 10.75 -1.46 -7.88
N TYR A 101 9.87 -1.15 -6.92
CA TYR A 101 10.20 -1.02 -5.49
C TYR A 101 9.66 -2.17 -4.62
N THR A 102 9.33 -3.31 -5.22
CA THR A 102 8.75 -4.46 -4.49
C THR A 102 9.76 -5.23 -3.63
N PHE A 103 11.07 -5.06 -3.88
CA PHE A 103 12.14 -5.81 -3.20
C PHE A 103 11.94 -7.34 -3.25
N GLY A 104 11.35 -7.84 -4.33
CA GLY A 104 11.08 -9.26 -4.51
C GLY A 104 9.69 -9.71 -4.05
N GLY A 105 8.85 -8.83 -3.47
CA GLY A 105 7.45 -9.10 -3.15
C GLY A 105 7.11 -9.06 -1.65
N PHE A 106 6.04 -9.78 -1.26
CA PHE A 106 5.54 -9.76 0.11
C PHE A 106 6.61 -10.22 1.12
N ALA A 107 6.82 -9.41 2.16
CA ALA A 107 7.80 -9.65 3.23
C ALA A 107 9.23 -9.94 2.73
N LYS A 108 9.53 -9.61 1.46
CA LYS A 108 10.90 -9.65 0.93
C LYS A 108 11.57 -8.30 1.11
N TYR A 109 12.87 -8.33 1.35
CA TYR A 109 13.69 -7.17 1.64
C TYR A 109 15.15 -7.44 1.26
N ASP A 110 15.93 -6.40 1.15
CA ASP A 110 17.39 -6.43 1.08
C ASP A 110 18.01 -5.53 2.15
N ILE A 111 19.32 -5.49 2.19
CA ILE A 111 20.06 -4.69 3.16
C ILE A 111 19.84 -3.18 2.96
N GLN A 112 19.57 -2.72 1.74
CA GLN A 112 19.33 -1.31 1.45
C GLN A 112 18.02 -0.86 2.08
N LEU A 113 16.95 -1.66 1.95
CA LEU A 113 15.66 -1.37 2.57
C LEU A 113 15.75 -1.37 4.10
N LEU A 114 16.46 -2.35 4.70
CA LEU A 114 16.65 -2.40 6.15
C LEU A 114 17.38 -1.16 6.69
N ASN A 115 18.46 -0.77 6.03
CA ASN A 115 19.22 0.44 6.39
C ASN A 115 18.37 1.69 6.20
N PHE A 116 17.56 1.76 5.14
CA PHE A 116 16.66 2.87 4.91
C PHE A 116 15.64 3.02 6.06
N ILE A 117 14.99 1.93 6.48
CA ILE A 117 14.00 1.95 7.58
C ILE A 117 14.64 2.49 8.87
N LYS A 118 15.81 1.97 9.25
CA LYS A 118 16.50 2.37 10.47
C LYS A 118 16.94 3.85 10.42
N ASN A 119 17.51 4.27 9.31
CA ASN A 119 17.96 5.65 9.12
C ASN A 119 16.78 6.63 9.04
N PHE A 120 15.64 6.19 8.48
CA PHE A 120 14.43 7.00 8.39
C PHE A 120 13.86 7.29 9.79
N ASP A 121 13.77 6.27 10.65
CA ASP A 121 13.35 6.44 12.04
C ASP A 121 14.30 7.36 12.82
N LEU A 122 15.62 7.12 12.71
CA LEU A 122 16.63 7.97 13.36
C LEU A 122 16.56 9.43 12.93
N LYS A 123 16.30 9.69 11.64
CA LYS A 123 16.33 11.04 11.09
C LYS A 123 15.01 11.81 11.27
N TYR A 124 13.89 11.12 11.14
CA TYR A 124 12.57 11.75 11.08
C TYR A 124 11.68 11.39 12.28
N SER A 125 12.09 10.45 13.14
CA SER A 125 11.28 9.90 14.23
C SER A 125 9.93 9.35 13.76
N ILE A 126 9.92 8.77 12.53
CA ILE A 126 8.75 8.13 11.94
C ILE A 126 9.13 6.69 11.64
N LYS A 127 8.40 5.76 12.23
CA LYS A 127 8.60 4.33 12.05
C LYS A 127 7.89 3.85 10.78
N LEU A 128 8.57 3.05 9.97
CA LEU A 128 8.03 2.44 8.76
C LEU A 128 7.93 0.92 8.94
N ASP A 129 6.83 0.33 8.49
CA ASP A 129 6.75 -1.13 8.40
C ASP A 129 7.56 -1.67 7.23
N LEU A 130 8.09 -2.89 7.35
CA LEU A 130 8.95 -3.52 6.35
C LEU A 130 8.21 -3.85 5.05
N ILE A 131 6.90 -4.13 5.12
CA ILE A 131 6.17 -4.76 4.03
C ILE A 131 5.60 -3.74 3.05
N TYR A 132 5.12 -2.59 3.55
CA TYR A 132 4.32 -1.63 2.80
C TYR A 132 4.94 -0.23 2.79
N THR A 133 4.92 0.46 3.91
CA THR A 133 5.26 1.89 3.98
C THR A 133 6.73 2.17 3.71
N SER A 134 7.63 1.26 4.11
CA SER A 134 9.06 1.40 3.80
C SER A 134 9.36 1.35 2.31
N LYS A 135 8.71 0.46 1.58
CA LYS A 135 8.90 0.31 0.14
C LYS A 135 8.39 1.53 -0.63
N MET A 136 7.23 2.05 -0.21
CA MET A 136 6.71 3.30 -0.75
C MET A 136 7.66 4.46 -0.47
N MET A 137 8.09 4.65 0.78
CA MET A 137 8.96 5.75 1.15
C MET A 137 10.33 5.65 0.50
N PHE A 138 10.91 4.44 0.37
CA PHE A 138 12.14 4.21 -0.38
C PHE A 138 11.97 4.64 -1.83
N GLY A 139 10.91 4.19 -2.50
CA GLY A 139 10.63 4.55 -3.89
C GLY A 139 10.35 6.05 -4.06
N LEU A 140 9.63 6.67 -3.13
CA LEU A 140 9.39 8.10 -3.13
C LEU A 140 10.69 8.90 -3.06
N PHE A 141 11.60 8.53 -2.15
CA PHE A 141 12.90 9.21 -2.03
C PHE A 141 13.79 9.01 -3.26
N ASP A 142 13.79 7.82 -3.85
CA ASP A 142 14.48 7.56 -5.12
C ASP A 142 13.92 8.42 -6.26
N LEU A 143 12.60 8.52 -6.39
CA LEU A 143 11.95 9.38 -7.38
C LEU A 143 12.25 10.87 -7.18
N ILE A 144 12.32 11.33 -5.93
CA ILE A 144 12.74 12.72 -5.60
C ILE A 144 14.18 12.95 -6.08
N GLN A 145 15.09 12.05 -5.76
CA GLN A 145 16.50 12.16 -6.15
C GLN A 145 16.70 12.16 -7.67
N ARG A 146 15.87 11.40 -8.40
CA ARG A 146 15.87 11.36 -9.88
C ARG A 146 15.17 12.54 -10.55
N GLY A 147 14.58 13.46 -9.77
CA GLY A 147 13.88 14.62 -10.33
C GLY A 147 12.56 14.31 -11.02
N TYR A 148 11.88 13.23 -10.61
CA TYR A 148 10.60 12.81 -11.20
C TYR A 148 9.49 13.87 -11.03
N PHE A 149 9.50 14.56 -9.90
CA PHE A 149 8.45 15.52 -9.55
C PHE A 149 8.71 16.90 -10.16
N LYS A 150 7.65 17.56 -10.56
CA LYS A 150 7.77 18.96 -11.01
C LYS A 150 8.31 19.83 -9.88
N ARG A 151 9.15 20.79 -10.23
CA ARG A 151 9.70 21.74 -9.25
C ARG A 151 8.58 22.48 -8.52
N LYS A 152 8.71 22.64 -7.21
CA LYS A 152 7.72 23.25 -6.29
C LYS A 152 6.44 22.43 -6.09
N SER A 153 6.38 21.18 -6.54
CA SER A 153 5.25 20.32 -6.22
C SER A 153 5.23 19.95 -4.74
N THR A 154 4.03 19.76 -4.24
CA THR A 154 3.78 19.22 -2.91
C THR A 154 3.41 17.74 -3.00
N ILE A 155 3.86 16.95 -2.04
CA ILE A 155 3.66 15.50 -2.00
C ILE A 155 3.06 15.12 -0.65
N LEU A 156 1.97 14.37 -0.67
CA LEU A 156 1.39 13.71 0.49
C LEU A 156 1.75 12.23 0.45
N ALA A 157 2.44 11.74 1.45
CA ALA A 157 2.72 10.32 1.61
C ALA A 157 1.80 9.71 2.68
N ILE A 158 0.92 8.79 2.28
CA ILE A 158 -0.04 8.17 3.18
C ILE A 158 0.63 7.03 3.95
N HIS A 159 0.77 7.19 5.26
CA HIS A 159 1.25 6.14 6.14
C HIS A 159 0.09 5.25 6.59
N THR A 160 -0.04 4.09 5.97
CA THR A 160 -1.17 3.16 6.20
C THR A 160 -1.03 2.27 7.44
N GLY A 161 -0.05 2.51 8.30
CA GLY A 161 0.20 1.68 9.49
C GLY A 161 1.04 0.44 9.17
N GLY A 162 0.74 -0.69 9.81
CA GLY A 162 1.43 -1.97 9.56
C GLY A 162 2.59 -2.27 10.50
N LEU A 163 2.89 -1.41 11.50
CA LEU A 163 4.06 -1.56 12.39
C LEU A 163 4.06 -2.86 13.19
N GLN A 164 2.90 -3.43 13.50
CA GLN A 164 2.79 -4.75 14.13
C GLN A 164 3.49 -5.85 13.32
N GLY A 165 3.62 -5.67 12.00
CA GLY A 165 4.37 -6.58 11.13
C GLY A 165 5.88 -6.62 11.46
N ASN A 166 6.44 -5.51 11.95
CA ASN A 166 7.85 -5.44 12.33
C ASN A 166 8.16 -6.33 13.54
N LEU A 167 7.24 -6.46 14.50
CA LEU A 167 7.39 -7.37 15.64
C LEU A 167 7.61 -8.81 15.15
N GLY A 168 6.72 -9.32 14.32
CA GLY A 168 6.85 -10.68 13.79
C GLY A 168 8.09 -10.89 12.91
N MET A 169 8.53 -9.86 12.18
CA MET A 169 9.77 -9.92 11.39
C MET A 169 11.00 -9.90 12.29
N ASN A 170 11.00 -9.13 13.37
CA ASN A 170 12.08 -9.10 14.36
C ASN A 170 12.21 -10.46 15.06
N GLU A 171 11.12 -11.03 15.53
CA GLU A 171 11.11 -12.35 16.18
C GLU A 171 11.62 -13.46 15.25
N ARG A 172 11.20 -13.43 13.99
CA ARG A 172 11.53 -14.50 13.05
C ARG A 172 12.94 -14.37 12.46
N PHE A 173 13.44 -13.16 12.23
CA PHE A 173 14.66 -12.91 11.47
C PHE A 173 15.68 -12.05 12.19
N ASN A 174 15.43 -11.64 13.43
CA ASN A 174 16.32 -10.80 14.27
C ASN A 174 16.79 -9.51 13.57
N LEU A 175 15.86 -8.77 12.95
CA LEU A 175 16.17 -7.62 12.11
C LEU A 175 16.39 -6.31 12.87
N ASN A 176 15.92 -6.22 14.12
CA ASN A 176 15.93 -5.00 14.93
C ASN A 176 15.27 -3.81 14.19
N LEU A 177 14.09 -4.04 13.63
CA LEU A 177 13.26 -3.01 13.03
C LEU A 177 12.61 -2.14 14.12
N PRO A 178 12.40 -0.85 13.86
CA PRO A 178 11.63 0.03 14.76
C PRO A 178 10.20 -0.48 14.97
N VAL A 179 9.70 -0.45 16.19
CA VAL A 179 8.35 -0.89 16.59
C VAL A 179 7.66 0.16 17.46
#